data_3f0ce8ec73278d2f0982502ee5915954
#
_entry.id   3f0ce8ec73278d2f0982502ee5915954
#
_cell.length_a   1.000
_cell.length_b   1.000
_cell.length_c   1.000
_cell.angle_alpha   90.00
_cell.angle_beta   90.00
_cell.angle_gamma   90.00
#
_symmetry.space_group_name_H-M   'P 1'
#
loop_
_entity.id
_entity.type
_entity.pdbx_description
1 polymer ?
#
loop_
_entity_poly.entity_id
_entity_poly.type
_entity_poly.pdbx_seq_one_letter_code
_entity_poly.pdbx_strand_id
1 'polypeptide(L)'
;VGKGVVFDTGGISLKPGAGMEDMTMDMGGAGVVSGVMRSLALRKAKANVVGLVGIVENMPSSTATRPGDVIKTMKGDTVEVINTDAEGRLVLCDVLWYAQERFNPAGVIDLATLTGAIIIGLGHDNAGVFSNDDTLCNAFLKAAQTEGEGAWRMPLGAGYDKLLKSRIADMKNIGGRPAGSITAAQFLQRFIKDGTPWIHLDIAGVASVKSETALAPVGATGWGVAALNRLISNLYETE
;
A
#
# COMPACT_ATOMS: atom_id res chain seq x y z
N VAL A 1 2.46 -6.81 -3.95
CA VAL A 1 2.36 -6.92 -2.49
C VAL A 1 1.08 -6.25 -2.02
N GLY A 2 0.33 -6.87 -1.08
CA GLY A 2 -0.92 -6.32 -0.58
C GLY A 2 -0.97 -6.23 0.95
N LYS A 3 -1.43 -5.06 1.46
CA LYS A 3 -1.80 -4.91 2.87
C LYS A 3 -3.02 -5.76 3.17
N GLY A 4 -2.95 -6.58 4.21
CA GLY A 4 -4.01 -7.47 4.66
C GLY A 4 -4.29 -7.33 6.16
N VAL A 5 -4.56 -6.12 6.64
CA VAL A 5 -5.01 -5.91 8.02
C VAL A 5 -6.49 -6.27 8.08
N VAL A 6 -6.80 -7.42 8.66
CA VAL A 6 -8.17 -7.99 8.61
C VAL A 6 -9.15 -7.26 9.52
N PHE A 7 -8.64 -6.61 10.56
CA PHE A 7 -9.36 -5.60 11.34
C PHE A 7 -8.35 -4.61 11.96
N ASP A 8 -8.65 -3.32 11.89
CA ASP A 8 -7.79 -2.26 12.41
C ASP A 8 -8.52 -1.36 13.39
N THR A 9 -8.24 -1.55 14.67
CA THR A 9 -8.73 -0.64 15.73
C THR A 9 -7.84 0.58 15.92
N GLY A 10 -6.66 0.63 15.25
CA GLY A 10 -5.58 1.56 15.57
C GLY A 10 -4.60 1.04 16.63
N GLY A 11 -4.90 -0.11 17.24
CA GLY A 11 -4.13 -0.64 18.36
C GLY A 11 -4.25 0.25 19.61
N ILE A 12 -3.14 0.53 20.28
CA ILE A 12 -3.12 1.42 21.46
C ILE A 12 -3.46 2.88 21.07
N SER A 13 -3.10 3.32 19.86
CA SER A 13 -3.55 4.59 19.26
C SER A 13 -4.97 4.42 18.71
N LEU A 14 -5.93 4.14 19.59
CA LEU A 14 -7.28 3.70 19.27
C LEU A 14 -8.03 4.71 18.40
N LYS A 15 -8.64 4.22 17.33
CA LYS A 15 -9.54 5.01 16.47
C LYS A 15 -10.82 5.39 17.23
N PRO A 16 -11.51 6.48 16.84
CA PRO A 16 -12.89 6.73 17.27
C PRO A 16 -13.80 5.52 16.95
N GLY A 17 -14.76 5.23 17.83
CA GLY A 17 -15.68 4.11 17.60
C GLY A 17 -16.60 4.29 16.39
N ALA A 18 -16.93 5.54 16.03
CA ALA A 18 -17.77 5.82 14.86
C ALA A 18 -17.03 5.49 13.56
N GLY A 19 -17.59 4.58 12.76
CA GLY A 19 -17.02 4.10 11.51
C GLY A 19 -15.95 3.02 11.67
N MET A 20 -15.70 2.54 12.89
CA MET A 20 -14.71 1.49 13.12
C MET A 20 -15.14 0.15 12.49
N GLU A 21 -16.45 -0.10 12.35
CA GLU A 21 -17.00 -1.26 11.63
C GLU A 21 -16.55 -1.33 10.19
N ASP A 22 -16.21 -0.21 9.56
CA ASP A 22 -15.67 -0.17 8.20
C ASP A 22 -14.24 -0.71 8.11
N MET A 23 -13.52 -0.88 9.23
CA MET A 23 -12.12 -1.33 9.26
C MET A 23 -11.94 -2.83 8.91
N THR A 24 -13.00 -3.54 8.64
CA THR A 24 -12.95 -4.86 7.96
C THR A 24 -12.46 -4.76 6.52
N MET A 25 -12.47 -3.54 5.92
CA MET A 25 -12.00 -3.28 4.57
C MET A 25 -10.48 -3.03 4.49
N ASP A 26 -9.79 -2.99 5.62
CA ASP A 26 -8.36 -2.60 5.69
C ASP A 26 -7.40 -3.68 5.14
N MET A 27 -7.97 -4.69 4.56
CA MET A 27 -7.33 -5.76 3.79
C MET A 27 -7.50 -5.58 2.26
N GLY A 28 -7.97 -4.43 1.81
CA GLY A 28 -8.26 -4.17 0.39
C GLY A 28 -7.07 -4.41 -0.53
N GLY A 29 -5.85 -4.08 -0.10
CA GLY A 29 -4.63 -4.38 -0.86
C GLY A 29 -4.41 -5.88 -1.08
N ALA A 30 -4.60 -6.70 -0.06
CA ALA A 30 -4.54 -8.16 -0.17
C ALA A 30 -5.65 -8.71 -1.07
N GLY A 31 -6.86 -8.13 -1.00
CA GLY A 31 -7.97 -8.47 -1.88
C GLY A 31 -7.64 -8.23 -3.34
N VAL A 32 -7.08 -7.07 -3.68
CA VAL A 32 -6.65 -6.75 -5.06
C VAL A 32 -5.56 -7.71 -5.53
N VAL A 33 -4.52 -7.97 -4.73
CA VAL A 33 -3.46 -8.93 -5.09
C VAL A 33 -4.06 -10.30 -5.40
N SER A 34 -4.98 -10.80 -4.56
CA SER A 34 -5.66 -12.07 -4.78
C SER A 34 -6.47 -12.06 -6.09
N GLY A 35 -7.18 -10.97 -6.37
CA GLY A 35 -7.95 -10.78 -7.61
C GLY A 35 -7.06 -10.78 -8.86
N VAL A 36 -5.93 -10.07 -8.82
CA VAL A 36 -4.93 -10.04 -9.91
C VAL A 36 -4.38 -11.45 -10.15
N MET A 37 -3.90 -12.12 -9.10
CA MET A 37 -3.32 -13.47 -9.24
C MET A 37 -4.33 -14.47 -9.79
N ARG A 38 -5.60 -14.40 -9.34
CA ARG A 38 -6.69 -15.21 -9.90
C ARG A 38 -6.92 -14.91 -11.38
N SER A 39 -6.96 -13.63 -11.78
CA SER A 39 -7.14 -13.22 -13.18
C SER A 39 -6.03 -13.76 -14.07
N LEU A 40 -4.76 -13.57 -13.65
CA LEU A 40 -3.59 -14.07 -14.39
C LEU A 40 -3.60 -15.59 -14.55
N ALA A 41 -3.95 -16.31 -13.48
CA ALA A 41 -4.04 -17.77 -13.52
C ALA A 41 -5.15 -18.26 -14.46
N LEU A 42 -6.34 -17.67 -14.41
CA LEU A 42 -7.49 -18.08 -15.23
C LEU A 42 -7.24 -17.83 -16.71
N ARG A 43 -6.60 -16.72 -17.10
CA ARG A 43 -6.28 -16.44 -18.50
C ARG A 43 -4.94 -17.04 -18.94
N LYS A 44 -4.26 -17.77 -18.04
CA LYS A 44 -2.96 -18.43 -18.32
C LYS A 44 -1.91 -17.44 -18.83
N ALA A 45 -1.78 -16.31 -18.13
CA ALA A 45 -0.84 -15.25 -18.49
C ALA A 45 0.60 -15.79 -18.60
N LYS A 46 1.29 -15.43 -19.67
CA LYS A 46 2.69 -15.83 -19.91
C LYS A 46 3.67 -14.86 -19.21
N ALA A 47 3.47 -14.61 -17.93
CA ALA A 47 4.29 -13.74 -17.12
C ALA A 47 4.67 -14.41 -15.80
N ASN A 48 5.88 -14.15 -15.31
CA ASN A 48 6.32 -14.59 -13.99
C ASN A 48 5.93 -13.54 -12.95
N VAL A 49 4.85 -13.80 -12.23
CA VAL A 49 4.29 -12.87 -11.23
C VAL A 49 4.16 -13.57 -9.88
N VAL A 50 4.62 -12.90 -8.84
CA VAL A 50 4.51 -13.35 -7.44
C VAL A 50 3.56 -12.42 -6.69
N GLY A 51 2.48 -12.96 -6.12
CA GLY A 51 1.58 -12.26 -5.22
C GLY A 51 1.98 -12.54 -3.76
N LEU A 52 2.18 -11.50 -2.98
CA LEU A 52 2.45 -11.57 -1.55
C LEU A 52 1.44 -10.73 -0.79
N VAL A 53 0.99 -11.23 0.35
CA VAL A 53 0.05 -10.52 1.24
C VAL A 53 0.56 -10.55 2.67
N GLY A 54 0.59 -9.38 3.32
CA GLY A 54 0.88 -9.26 4.74
C GLY A 54 -0.43 -9.30 5.53
N ILE A 55 -0.75 -10.43 6.16
CA ILE A 55 -2.01 -10.61 6.88
C ILE A 55 -1.76 -10.48 8.37
N VAL A 56 -2.42 -9.51 8.99
CA VAL A 56 -2.34 -9.22 10.43
C VAL A 56 -3.66 -8.66 10.93
N GLU A 57 -3.75 -8.52 12.26
CA GLU A 57 -4.81 -7.83 12.98
C GLU A 57 -4.16 -6.76 13.86
N ASN A 58 -4.72 -5.54 13.92
CA ASN A 58 -4.22 -4.46 14.79
C ASN A 58 -5.22 -4.17 15.89
N MET A 59 -4.97 -4.72 17.07
CA MET A 59 -5.89 -4.69 18.22
C MET A 59 -5.17 -4.20 19.48
N PRO A 60 -5.90 -3.52 20.41
CA PRO A 60 -5.37 -3.24 21.73
C PRO A 60 -5.28 -4.53 22.55
N SER A 61 -4.16 -4.74 23.20
CA SER A 61 -3.96 -5.86 24.12
C SER A 61 -2.84 -5.53 25.11
N SER A 62 -2.64 -6.38 26.12
CA SER A 62 -1.53 -6.25 27.07
C SER A 62 -0.15 -6.44 26.42
N THR A 63 -0.08 -7.06 25.24
CA THR A 63 1.14 -7.33 24.47
C THR A 63 1.25 -6.53 23.18
N ALA A 64 0.28 -5.63 22.93
CA ALA A 64 0.29 -4.79 21.72
C ALA A 64 1.48 -3.84 21.72
N THR A 65 1.97 -3.52 20.52
CA THR A 65 2.96 -2.46 20.31
C THR A 65 2.43 -1.13 20.84
N ARG A 66 3.26 -0.38 21.55
CA ARG A 66 2.90 0.88 22.18
C ARG A 66 3.55 2.05 21.45
N PRO A 67 2.92 3.23 21.44
CA PRO A 67 3.63 4.46 21.09
C PRO A 67 4.90 4.62 21.93
N GLY A 68 6.04 4.86 21.28
CA GLY A 68 7.37 4.92 21.90
C GLY A 68 8.17 3.62 21.83
N ASP A 69 7.57 2.49 21.46
CA ASP A 69 8.33 1.26 21.20
C ASP A 69 9.22 1.42 19.95
N VAL A 70 10.37 0.78 19.99
CA VAL A 70 11.29 0.69 18.83
C VAL A 70 11.29 -0.76 18.35
N ILE A 71 10.88 -0.94 17.11
CA ILE A 71 10.87 -2.26 16.47
C ILE A 71 12.03 -2.40 15.49
N LYS A 72 12.46 -3.63 15.23
CA LYS A 72 13.45 -3.96 14.21
C LYS A 72 12.77 -4.63 13.04
N THR A 73 13.00 -4.09 11.84
CA THR A 73 12.45 -4.61 10.59
C THR A 73 13.26 -5.77 10.03
N MET A 74 12.75 -6.50 9.04
CA MET A 74 13.49 -7.55 8.32
C MET A 74 14.73 -7.01 7.60
N LYS A 75 14.72 -5.76 7.16
CA LYS A 75 15.88 -5.08 6.58
C LYS A 75 17.01 -4.89 7.61
N GLY A 76 16.66 -4.86 8.89
CA GLY A 76 17.58 -4.58 9.99
C GLY A 76 17.48 -3.17 10.55
N ASP A 77 16.88 -2.24 9.82
CA ASP A 77 16.61 -0.87 10.30
C ASP A 77 15.63 -0.88 11.47
N THR A 78 15.79 0.08 12.37
CA THR A 78 14.93 0.27 13.54
C THR A 78 13.89 1.37 13.27
N VAL A 79 12.67 1.18 13.78
CA VAL A 79 11.57 2.12 13.62
C VAL A 79 10.99 2.48 14.97
N GLU A 80 11.00 3.78 15.31
CA GLU A 80 10.26 4.32 16.44
C GLU A 80 8.78 4.42 16.08
N VAL A 81 7.94 3.65 16.76
CA VAL A 81 6.49 3.66 16.56
C VAL A 81 5.90 4.83 17.35
N ILE A 82 5.52 5.90 16.65
CA ILE A 82 4.86 7.06 17.26
C ILE A 82 3.35 6.87 17.32
N ASN A 83 2.78 6.22 16.30
CA ASN A 83 1.35 5.97 16.19
C ASN A 83 1.13 4.52 15.74
N THR A 84 0.45 3.73 16.55
CA THR A 84 0.16 2.33 16.24
C THR A 84 -0.96 2.17 15.20
N ASP A 85 -1.71 3.24 14.87
CA ASP A 85 -2.67 3.32 13.77
C ASP A 85 -1.98 3.56 12.39
N ALA A 86 -0.67 3.58 12.38
CA ALA A 86 0.17 3.57 11.18
C ALA A 86 0.89 2.22 11.06
N GLU A 87 0.17 1.14 11.23
CA GLU A 87 0.61 -0.27 11.24
C GLU A 87 0.83 -0.82 9.84
N GLY A 88 0.00 -0.41 8.87
CA GLY A 88 0.04 -0.97 7.51
C GLY A 88 1.39 -0.81 6.85
N ARG A 89 2.07 0.32 7.03
CA ARG A 89 3.43 0.52 6.51
C ARG A 89 4.46 -0.33 7.23
N LEU A 90 4.25 -0.69 8.49
CA LEU A 90 5.13 -1.60 9.24
C LEU A 90 5.00 -3.04 8.73
N VAL A 91 3.79 -3.46 8.40
CA VAL A 91 3.57 -4.76 7.73
C VAL A 91 4.20 -4.76 6.34
N LEU A 92 3.94 -3.73 5.55
CA LEU A 92 4.39 -3.65 4.16
C LEU A 92 5.92 -3.57 4.05
N CYS A 93 6.61 -2.87 4.94
CA CYS A 93 8.07 -2.73 4.86
C CYS A 93 8.77 -4.09 4.89
N ASP A 94 8.32 -5.02 5.73
CA ASP A 94 8.88 -6.36 5.84
C ASP A 94 8.50 -7.23 4.63
N VAL A 95 7.25 -7.16 4.15
CA VAL A 95 6.82 -7.92 2.97
C VAL A 95 7.53 -7.43 1.71
N LEU A 96 7.73 -6.11 1.57
CA LEU A 96 8.49 -5.51 0.46
C LEU A 96 9.95 -5.94 0.49
N TRP A 97 10.58 -5.93 1.66
CA TRP A 97 11.96 -6.40 1.81
C TRP A 97 12.07 -7.89 1.49
N TYR A 98 11.20 -8.72 2.05
CA TYR A 98 11.14 -10.16 1.77
C TYR A 98 10.96 -10.45 0.27
N ALA A 99 10.06 -9.72 -0.41
CA ALA A 99 9.82 -9.88 -1.83
C ALA A 99 11.12 -9.73 -2.65
N GLN A 100 11.90 -8.70 -2.35
CA GLN A 100 13.13 -8.40 -3.07
C GLN A 100 14.26 -9.38 -2.74
N GLU A 101 14.40 -9.77 -1.45
CA GLU A 101 15.40 -10.75 -1.04
C GLU A 101 15.14 -12.14 -1.64
N ARG A 102 13.87 -12.54 -1.68
CA ARG A 102 13.50 -13.91 -2.08
C ARG A 102 13.39 -14.10 -3.58
N PHE A 103 12.92 -13.08 -4.31
CA PHE A 103 12.50 -13.25 -5.72
C PHE A 103 13.30 -12.40 -6.70
N ASN A 104 14.08 -11.42 -6.25
CA ASN A 104 14.83 -10.49 -7.09
C ASN A 104 14.00 -9.97 -8.29
N PRO A 105 12.86 -9.31 -8.04
CA PRO A 105 11.89 -8.94 -9.07
C PRO A 105 12.40 -7.84 -9.99
N ALA A 106 11.93 -7.82 -11.24
CA ALA A 106 12.17 -6.74 -12.21
C ALA A 106 11.43 -5.44 -11.85
N GLY A 107 10.42 -5.52 -10.98
CA GLY A 107 9.69 -4.40 -10.43
C GLY A 107 8.76 -4.87 -9.31
N VAL A 108 8.40 -3.96 -8.41
CA VAL A 108 7.53 -4.22 -7.26
C VAL A 108 6.38 -3.24 -7.27
N ILE A 109 5.17 -3.73 -7.05
CA ILE A 109 3.98 -2.89 -6.86
C ILE A 109 3.31 -3.32 -5.55
N ASP A 110 3.05 -2.37 -4.68
CA ASP A 110 2.28 -2.62 -3.46
C ASP A 110 1.01 -1.79 -3.42
N LEU A 111 -0.02 -2.36 -2.77
CA LEU A 111 -1.33 -1.75 -2.61
C LEU A 111 -1.77 -1.80 -1.16
N ALA A 112 -2.30 -0.69 -0.69
CA ALA A 112 -2.81 -0.60 0.66
C ALA A 112 -3.93 0.44 0.80
N THR A 113 -4.90 0.13 1.61
CA THR A 113 -5.79 1.10 2.24
C THR A 113 -4.99 1.79 3.35
N LEU A 114 -4.07 2.72 2.94
CA LEU A 114 -2.98 3.08 3.85
C LEU A 114 -3.27 4.34 4.65
N THR A 115 -3.85 5.38 4.01
CA THR A 115 -3.97 6.66 4.70
C THR A 115 -5.32 7.34 4.49
N GLY A 116 -5.87 7.88 5.58
CA GLY A 116 -6.97 8.84 5.46
C GLY A 116 -6.55 10.13 4.75
N ALA A 117 -5.25 10.44 4.73
CA ALA A 117 -4.72 11.63 4.07
C ALA A 117 -4.89 11.59 2.55
N ILE A 118 -4.85 10.43 1.90
CA ILE A 118 -5.09 10.33 0.47
C ILE A 118 -6.55 10.64 0.12
N ILE A 119 -7.49 10.27 0.99
CA ILE A 119 -8.92 10.60 0.82
C ILE A 119 -9.13 12.11 0.90
N ILE A 120 -8.42 12.79 1.81
CA ILE A 120 -8.48 14.26 1.91
C ILE A 120 -7.90 14.92 0.65
N GLY A 121 -6.87 14.33 0.04
CA GLY A 121 -6.21 14.87 -1.14
C GLY A 121 -6.93 14.59 -2.46
N LEU A 122 -7.43 13.36 -2.64
CA LEU A 122 -7.95 12.87 -3.94
C LEU A 122 -9.41 12.42 -3.89
N GLY A 123 -10.05 12.44 -2.71
CA GLY A 123 -11.43 11.97 -2.55
C GLY A 123 -11.55 10.47 -2.80
N HIS A 124 -12.61 10.10 -3.52
CA HIS A 124 -12.96 8.72 -3.85
C HIS A 124 -12.86 8.41 -5.35
N ASP A 125 -12.36 9.37 -6.14
CA ASP A 125 -12.25 9.23 -7.60
C ASP A 125 -10.91 8.67 -8.05
N ASN A 126 -9.84 8.94 -7.30
CA ASN A 126 -8.48 8.54 -7.67
C ASN A 126 -7.74 7.87 -6.52
N ALA A 127 -7.03 6.79 -6.81
CA ALA A 127 -5.98 6.28 -5.94
C ALA A 127 -4.72 7.14 -6.04
N GLY A 128 -3.95 7.23 -4.95
CA GLY A 128 -2.64 7.86 -4.97
C GLY A 128 -1.57 6.90 -5.50
N VAL A 129 -0.80 7.35 -6.47
CA VAL A 129 0.29 6.58 -7.10
C VAL A 129 1.62 7.22 -6.74
N PHE A 130 2.49 6.50 -6.04
CA PHE A 130 3.84 6.94 -5.70
C PHE A 130 4.85 6.00 -6.36
N SER A 131 5.93 6.53 -6.90
CA SER A 131 6.91 5.70 -7.60
C SER A 131 8.29 6.35 -7.62
N ASN A 132 9.33 5.50 -7.62
CA ASN A 132 10.72 5.87 -7.86
C ASN A 132 11.14 5.69 -9.33
N ASP A 133 10.24 5.18 -10.20
CA ASP A 133 10.51 4.90 -11.61
C ASP A 133 9.43 5.50 -12.51
N ASP A 134 9.82 6.40 -13.40
CA ASP A 134 8.88 7.09 -14.29
C ASP A 134 8.30 6.17 -15.36
N THR A 135 9.07 5.21 -15.85
CA THR A 135 8.64 4.28 -16.90
C THR A 135 7.53 3.37 -16.40
N LEU A 136 7.75 2.73 -15.26
CA LEU A 136 6.77 1.85 -14.64
C LEU A 136 5.52 2.65 -14.20
N CYS A 137 5.72 3.82 -13.60
CA CYS A 137 4.63 4.70 -13.18
C CYS A 137 3.73 5.12 -14.34
N ASN A 138 4.31 5.62 -15.42
CA ASN A 138 3.54 6.07 -16.58
C ASN A 138 2.82 4.90 -17.28
N ALA A 139 3.43 3.73 -17.34
CA ALA A 139 2.79 2.52 -17.87
C ALA A 139 1.57 2.12 -17.01
N PHE A 140 1.68 2.18 -15.67
CA PHE A 140 0.56 1.91 -14.79
C PHE A 140 -0.56 2.95 -14.94
N LEU A 141 -0.24 4.24 -14.95
CA LEU A 141 -1.25 5.31 -15.12
C LEU A 141 -2.00 5.16 -16.44
N LYS A 142 -1.30 4.79 -17.52
CA LYS A 142 -1.94 4.50 -18.82
C LYS A 142 -2.84 3.28 -18.75
N ALA A 143 -2.43 2.21 -18.06
CA ALA A 143 -3.25 1.03 -17.87
C ALA A 143 -4.51 1.35 -17.06
N ALA A 144 -4.39 2.08 -15.96
CA ALA A 144 -5.50 2.52 -15.12
C ALA A 144 -6.49 3.38 -15.91
N GLN A 145 -6.00 4.34 -16.68
CA GLN A 145 -6.84 5.17 -17.56
C GLN A 145 -7.61 4.33 -18.60
N THR A 146 -6.95 3.32 -19.18
CA THR A 146 -7.58 2.43 -20.19
C THR A 146 -8.71 1.62 -19.58
N GLU A 147 -8.56 1.19 -18.33
CA GLU A 147 -9.56 0.39 -17.60
C GLU A 147 -10.62 1.25 -16.88
N GLY A 148 -10.51 2.59 -16.93
CA GLY A 148 -11.42 3.50 -16.24
C GLY A 148 -11.23 3.53 -14.72
N GLU A 149 -10.08 3.07 -14.22
CA GLU A 149 -9.71 3.12 -12.80
C GLU A 149 -8.94 4.41 -12.53
N GLY A 150 -9.55 5.34 -11.76
CA GLY A 150 -8.97 6.65 -11.46
C GLY A 150 -7.66 6.52 -10.65
N ALA A 151 -6.59 7.15 -11.14
CA ALA A 151 -5.27 7.11 -10.51
C ALA A 151 -4.54 8.44 -10.72
N TRP A 152 -3.88 8.95 -9.68
CA TRP A 152 -3.15 10.21 -9.75
C TRP A 152 -1.77 10.09 -9.15
N ARG A 153 -0.72 10.53 -9.89
CA ARG A 153 0.65 10.51 -9.39
C ARG A 153 0.87 11.56 -8.31
N MET A 154 1.40 11.12 -7.18
CA MET A 154 1.77 11.93 -6.02
C MET A 154 3.29 12.06 -5.92
N PRO A 155 3.82 13.15 -5.32
CA PRO A 155 5.25 13.37 -5.24
C PRO A 155 5.92 12.50 -4.16
N LEU A 156 7.22 12.23 -4.36
CA LEU A 156 8.19 11.79 -3.36
C LEU A 156 9.32 12.82 -3.29
N GLY A 157 10.10 12.83 -2.22
CA GLY A 157 11.26 13.69 -2.16
C GLY A 157 11.90 13.82 -0.77
N ALA A 158 13.15 14.28 -0.78
CA ALA A 158 14.01 14.40 0.40
C ALA A 158 13.42 15.28 1.53
N GLY A 159 12.57 16.25 1.19
CA GLY A 159 11.89 17.09 2.17
C GLY A 159 10.90 16.28 3.03
N TYR A 160 10.18 15.34 2.41
CA TYR A 160 9.25 14.43 3.11
C TYR A 160 10.00 13.35 3.88
N ASP A 161 11.10 12.85 3.32
CA ASP A 161 11.95 11.86 3.98
C ASP A 161 12.51 12.36 5.32
N LYS A 162 12.92 13.62 5.38
CA LYS A 162 13.40 14.27 6.61
C LYS A 162 12.38 14.27 7.75
N LEU A 163 11.09 14.26 7.43
CA LEU A 163 10.02 14.23 8.45
C LEU A 163 9.97 12.91 9.22
N LEU A 164 10.55 11.86 8.66
CA LEU A 164 10.63 10.52 9.29
C LEU A 164 11.81 10.36 10.24
N LYS A 165 12.66 11.37 10.42
CA LYS A 165 13.85 11.28 11.27
C LYS A 165 13.46 11.04 12.74
N SER A 166 14.03 9.99 13.35
CA SER A 166 13.95 9.70 14.79
C SER A 166 15.21 10.17 15.52
N ARG A 167 15.11 10.29 16.85
CA ARG A 167 16.26 10.53 17.75
C ARG A 167 16.83 9.23 18.33
N ILE A 168 16.05 8.15 18.32
CA ILE A 168 16.36 6.90 19.03
C ILE A 168 16.34 5.66 18.13
N ALA A 169 15.94 5.84 16.87
CA ALA A 169 15.87 4.80 15.85
C ALA A 169 16.32 5.36 14.49
N ASP A 170 16.44 4.53 13.48
CA ASP A 170 16.77 4.96 12.13
C ASP A 170 15.67 5.83 11.52
N MET A 171 14.42 5.58 11.90
CA MET A 171 13.26 6.37 11.45
C MET A 171 12.07 6.27 12.41
N LYS A 172 11.08 7.16 12.21
CA LYS A 172 9.73 7.06 12.81
C LYS A 172 8.76 6.44 11.80
N ASN A 173 7.68 5.82 12.29
CA ASN A 173 6.65 5.30 11.41
C ASN A 173 5.71 6.37 10.83
N ILE A 174 5.72 7.62 11.34
CA ILE A 174 4.94 8.75 10.82
C ILE A 174 5.77 10.02 10.69
N GLY A 175 5.45 10.85 9.70
CA GLY A 175 6.06 12.17 9.46
C GLY A 175 5.29 13.36 10.06
N GLY A 176 4.21 13.11 10.81
CA GLY A 176 3.29 14.13 11.29
C GLY A 176 2.04 14.23 10.40
N ARG A 177 1.14 15.18 10.75
CA ARG A 177 -0.15 15.34 10.06
C ARG A 177 -0.04 15.86 8.61
N PRO A 178 0.79 16.88 8.29
CA PRO A 178 0.95 17.35 6.90
C PRO A 178 1.55 16.28 5.99
N ALA A 179 1.10 16.21 4.74
CA ALA A 179 1.60 15.29 3.71
C ALA A 179 1.56 13.80 4.14
N GLY A 180 0.54 13.38 4.91
CA GLY A 180 0.48 12.06 5.52
C GLY A 180 0.58 10.89 4.54
N SER A 181 -0.05 10.97 3.37
CA SER A 181 0.07 9.97 2.31
C SER A 181 1.47 9.92 1.69
N ILE A 182 2.09 11.08 1.51
CA ILE A 182 3.43 11.18 0.93
C ILE A 182 4.49 10.64 1.91
N THR A 183 4.39 10.99 3.19
CA THR A 183 5.32 10.46 4.20
C THR A 183 5.15 8.98 4.44
N ALA A 184 3.94 8.43 4.25
CA ALA A 184 3.69 6.99 4.27
C ALA A 184 4.41 6.28 3.12
N ALA A 185 4.25 6.77 1.89
CA ALA A 185 4.95 6.25 0.72
C ALA A 185 6.47 6.44 0.84
N GLN A 186 6.92 7.59 1.37
CA GLN A 186 8.34 7.86 1.62
C GLN A 186 8.96 6.89 2.64
N PHE A 187 8.19 6.49 3.67
CA PHE A 187 8.60 5.43 4.58
C PHE A 187 8.80 4.10 3.84
N LEU A 188 7.85 3.69 3.00
CA LEU A 188 7.95 2.44 2.24
C LEU A 188 9.12 2.45 1.27
N GLN A 189 9.42 3.60 0.63
CA GLN A 189 10.55 3.74 -0.28
C GLN A 189 11.89 3.36 0.36
N ARG A 190 12.08 3.58 1.67
CA ARG A 190 13.30 3.19 2.39
C ARG A 190 13.54 1.68 2.42
N PHE A 191 12.52 0.89 2.14
CA PHE A 191 12.58 -0.57 2.08
C PHE A 191 12.64 -1.11 0.65
N ILE A 192 12.81 -0.22 -0.33
CA ILE A 192 13.04 -0.60 -1.73
C ILE A 192 14.55 -0.51 -1.99
N LYS A 193 15.10 -1.56 -2.58
CA LYS A 193 16.52 -1.60 -2.96
C LYS A 193 16.80 -0.62 -4.09
N ASP A 194 18.00 -0.06 -4.08
CA ASP A 194 18.44 0.82 -5.17
C ASP A 194 18.33 0.11 -6.52
N GLY A 195 17.80 0.82 -7.50
CA GLY A 195 17.62 0.30 -8.85
C GLY A 195 16.40 -0.62 -9.06
N THR A 196 15.64 -0.96 -8.00
CA THR A 196 14.38 -1.70 -8.14
C THR A 196 13.23 -0.73 -8.50
N PRO A 197 12.61 -0.83 -9.69
CA PRO A 197 11.40 -0.09 -10.02
C PRO A 197 10.27 -0.41 -9.04
N TRP A 198 9.62 0.62 -8.51
CA TRP A 198 8.59 0.44 -7.49
C TRP A 198 7.43 1.40 -7.66
N ILE A 199 6.22 0.89 -7.39
CA ILE A 199 5.00 1.68 -7.24
C ILE A 199 4.34 1.31 -5.92
N HIS A 200 3.94 2.34 -5.16
CA HIS A 200 2.97 2.22 -4.08
C HIS A 200 1.63 2.82 -4.53
N LEU A 201 0.55 2.09 -4.30
CA LEU A 201 -0.82 2.50 -4.57
C LEU A 201 -1.57 2.65 -3.24
N ASP A 202 -1.84 3.90 -2.85
CA ASP A 202 -2.72 4.16 -1.71
C ASP A 202 -4.17 4.17 -2.20
N ILE A 203 -4.86 3.08 -1.91
CA ILE A 203 -6.23 2.80 -2.39
C ILE A 203 -7.29 3.08 -1.33
N ALA A 204 -6.96 3.76 -0.23
CA ALA A 204 -7.90 4.00 0.86
C ALA A 204 -9.19 4.72 0.41
N GLY A 205 -9.10 5.60 -0.60
CA GLY A 205 -10.26 6.32 -1.13
C GLY A 205 -11.11 5.53 -2.11
N VAL A 206 -10.56 4.49 -2.75
CA VAL A 206 -11.19 3.79 -3.89
C VAL A 206 -11.50 2.32 -3.64
N ALA A 207 -11.07 1.76 -2.50
CA ALA A 207 -11.24 0.35 -2.18
C ALA A 207 -12.70 -0.06 -1.90
N SER A 208 -13.54 0.90 -1.50
CA SER A 208 -14.96 0.64 -1.26
C SER A 208 -15.84 1.82 -1.67
N VAL A 209 -17.10 1.53 -2.00
CA VAL A 209 -18.11 2.53 -2.38
C VAL A 209 -19.40 2.34 -1.57
N LYS A 210 -20.07 3.46 -1.25
CA LYS A 210 -21.35 3.47 -0.52
C LYS A 210 -22.58 3.43 -1.45
N SER A 211 -22.37 3.60 -2.75
CA SER A 211 -23.40 3.46 -3.77
C SER A 211 -22.84 2.67 -4.95
N GLU A 212 -23.71 1.97 -5.66
CA GLU A 212 -23.33 1.23 -6.87
C GLU A 212 -22.72 2.15 -7.93
N THR A 213 -21.68 1.66 -8.60
CA THR A 213 -21.00 2.32 -9.72
C THR A 213 -21.13 1.46 -10.97
N ALA A 214 -20.66 1.98 -12.13
CA ALA A 214 -20.65 1.21 -13.37
C ALA A 214 -19.75 -0.05 -13.29
N LEU A 215 -18.79 -0.08 -12.37
CA LEU A 215 -17.79 -1.14 -12.26
C LEU A 215 -17.92 -2.00 -11.00
N ALA A 216 -18.64 -1.53 -9.98
CA ALA A 216 -18.73 -2.24 -8.70
C ALA A 216 -20.08 -2.05 -8.00
N PRO A 217 -20.61 -3.10 -7.34
CA PRO A 217 -21.73 -2.98 -6.42
C PRO A 217 -21.31 -2.20 -5.16
N VAL A 218 -22.27 -1.92 -4.28
CA VAL A 218 -21.98 -1.35 -2.95
C VAL A 218 -21.00 -2.26 -2.19
N GLY A 219 -20.00 -1.67 -1.58
CA GLY A 219 -18.94 -2.36 -0.84
C GLY A 219 -17.62 -2.38 -1.58
N ALA A 220 -16.89 -3.49 -1.56
CA ALA A 220 -15.57 -3.62 -2.16
C ALA A 220 -15.59 -3.44 -3.68
N THR A 221 -14.71 -2.58 -4.19
CA THR A 221 -14.67 -2.25 -5.63
C THR A 221 -13.79 -3.18 -6.45
N GLY A 222 -12.78 -3.79 -5.83
CA GLY A 222 -11.71 -4.48 -6.56
C GLY A 222 -10.84 -3.55 -7.41
N TRP A 223 -10.88 -2.24 -7.15
CA TRP A 223 -10.06 -1.25 -7.85
C TRP A 223 -8.59 -1.69 -7.93
N GLY A 224 -8.00 -1.57 -9.10
CA GLY A 224 -6.62 -1.93 -9.37
C GLY A 224 -6.45 -3.32 -10.00
N VAL A 225 -7.43 -4.22 -9.91
CA VAL A 225 -7.34 -5.56 -10.53
C VAL A 225 -7.25 -5.45 -12.04
N ALA A 226 -8.09 -4.64 -12.67
CA ALA A 226 -8.10 -4.47 -14.11
C ALA A 226 -6.84 -3.74 -14.61
N ALA A 227 -6.46 -2.63 -13.96
CA ALA A 227 -5.26 -1.87 -14.31
C ALA A 227 -3.98 -2.71 -14.18
N LEU A 228 -3.82 -3.47 -13.10
CA LEU A 228 -2.64 -4.32 -12.90
C LEU A 228 -2.61 -5.49 -13.89
N ASN A 229 -3.75 -6.12 -14.16
CA ASN A 229 -3.83 -7.15 -15.18
C ASN A 229 -3.42 -6.60 -16.57
N ARG A 230 -3.88 -5.39 -16.91
CA ARG A 230 -3.50 -4.68 -18.15
C ARG A 230 -2.02 -4.34 -18.18
N LEU A 231 -1.48 -3.81 -17.09
CA LEU A 231 -0.06 -3.49 -16.97
C LEU A 231 0.81 -4.73 -17.22
N ILE A 232 0.46 -5.86 -16.57
CA ILE A 232 1.20 -7.12 -16.72
C ILE A 232 1.14 -7.60 -18.17
N SER A 233 -0.05 -7.55 -18.78
CA SER A 233 -0.21 -7.93 -20.19
C SER A 233 0.64 -7.06 -21.13
N ASN A 234 0.74 -5.76 -20.87
CA ASN A 234 1.44 -4.84 -21.75
C ASN A 234 2.97 -4.87 -21.61
N LEU A 235 3.50 -5.18 -20.41
CA LEU A 235 4.93 -5.04 -20.11
C LEU A 235 5.65 -6.36 -19.87
N TYR A 236 4.96 -7.39 -19.39
CA TYR A 236 5.63 -8.57 -18.83
C TYR A 236 5.21 -9.89 -19.48
N GLU A 237 4.21 -9.89 -20.37
CA GLU A 237 3.87 -11.09 -21.12
C GLU A 237 4.72 -11.19 -22.38
N THR A 238 5.26 -12.38 -22.60
CA THR A 238 5.92 -12.75 -23.85
C THR A 238 4.89 -13.24 -24.86
N GLU A 239 5.12 -12.99 -26.14
CA GLU A 239 4.32 -13.51 -27.26
C GLU A 239 4.27 -15.05 -27.31
#